data_c2e40d4646f14e20051134fbb322c83f
#
_entry.id   c2e40d4646f14e20051134fbb322c83f
#
_cell.length_a   1.000
_cell.length_b   1.000
_cell.length_c   1.000
_cell.angle_alpha   90.00
_cell.angle_beta   90.00
_cell.angle_gamma   90.00
#
_symmetry.space_group_name_H-M   'P 1'
#
loop_
_entity.id
_entity.type
_entity.pdbx_description
1 polymer ?
#
loop_
_entity_poly.entity_id
_entity_poly.type
_entity_poly.pdbx_seq_one_letter_code
_entity_poly.pdbx_strand_id
1 'polypeptide(L)'
;MLLRSTNNVVAWLSPLMVVAKIGVGPKLGFHTEVAVASELEALGGPIVPPAPEFPAIVHSQDGFHVTFWRYYPQPPDVDIPCDQLTTALRGLHAACAQLSAELRVGLPSYLEELQSVSELLRDATRLSALPERDRRLLIRVFDQLWQQVQASSPSSTHAVIHGSPHPYNVLLVDGMPRFIDFETTCIGPIEWDLAHMSPDTARNVAGEIDAHLLQICRDLVRVKTAAWCWADVHRGDLRYHAEVHLAHLKKTFAGAGSGGSE
;
A
#
# COMPACT_ATOMS: atom_id res chain seq x y z
N MET A 1 21.21 -12.25 5.39
CA MET A 1 21.35 -11.84 3.96
C MET A 1 20.35 -10.73 3.69
N LEU A 2 20.75 -9.63 3.05
CA LEU A 2 19.86 -8.54 2.65
C LEU A 2 18.90 -9.04 1.57
N LEU A 3 17.59 -8.84 1.77
CA LEU A 3 16.53 -9.19 0.82
C LEU A 3 16.00 -7.94 0.09
N ARG A 4 15.80 -6.85 0.81
CA ARG A 4 15.26 -5.60 0.28
C ARG A 4 15.79 -4.40 1.08
N SER A 5 15.98 -3.27 0.40
CA SER A 5 16.33 -1.99 1.02
C SER A 5 15.60 -0.87 0.28
N THR A 6 14.40 -0.57 0.72
CA THR A 6 13.57 0.54 0.23
C THR A 6 13.27 1.49 1.40
N ASN A 7 12.01 1.65 1.81
CA ASN A 7 11.64 2.42 3.00
C ASN A 7 12.15 1.75 4.28
N ASN A 8 12.17 0.42 4.30
CA ASN A 8 12.70 -0.41 5.38
C ASN A 8 13.79 -1.33 4.84
N VAL A 9 14.69 -1.73 5.70
CA VAL A 9 15.66 -2.80 5.43
C VAL A 9 15.02 -4.13 5.81
N VAL A 10 15.03 -5.08 4.89
CA VAL A 10 14.50 -6.43 5.10
C VAL A 10 15.65 -7.41 4.95
N ALA A 11 15.94 -8.18 5.99
CA ALA A 11 17.08 -9.10 6.03
C ALA A 11 16.66 -10.49 6.52
N TRP A 12 17.07 -11.53 5.79
CA TRP A 12 16.97 -12.91 6.24
C TRP A 12 18.05 -13.23 7.29
N LEU A 13 17.66 -13.73 8.44
CA LEU A 13 18.52 -14.11 9.55
C LEU A 13 19.00 -15.56 9.41
N SER A 14 19.64 -15.88 8.28
CA SER A 14 20.16 -17.23 8.00
C SER A 14 21.03 -17.74 9.15
N PRO A 15 20.89 -19.04 9.56
CA PRO A 15 20.07 -20.09 8.93
C PRO A 15 18.62 -20.17 9.44
N LEU A 16 18.19 -19.27 10.31
CA LEU A 16 16.82 -19.26 10.84
C LEU A 16 15.83 -18.95 9.69
N MET A 17 14.61 -19.52 9.79
CA MET A 17 13.53 -19.20 8.86
C MET A 17 12.81 -17.91 9.30
N VAL A 18 13.60 -16.84 9.51
CA VAL A 18 13.16 -15.56 10.06
C VAL A 18 13.69 -14.41 9.23
N VAL A 19 12.82 -13.44 8.98
CA VAL A 19 13.14 -12.14 8.37
C VAL A 19 13.06 -11.07 9.44
N ALA A 20 14.06 -10.20 9.53
CA ALA A 20 14.01 -8.94 10.28
C ALA A 20 13.63 -7.80 9.32
N LYS A 21 12.57 -7.05 9.66
CA LYS A 21 12.20 -5.78 9.03
C LYS A 21 12.66 -4.65 9.95
N ILE A 22 13.50 -3.77 9.43
CA ILE A 22 14.20 -2.73 10.19
C ILE A 22 13.89 -1.37 9.59
N GLY A 23 13.45 -0.44 10.41
CA GLY A 23 13.21 0.95 10.00
C GLY A 23 13.69 1.95 11.04
N VAL A 24 13.65 3.25 10.71
CA VAL A 24 14.09 4.36 11.55
C VAL A 24 13.00 5.43 11.69
N GLY A 25 13.01 6.18 12.78
CA GLY A 25 12.09 7.29 13.06
C GLY A 25 10.75 6.84 13.67
N PRO A 26 9.77 7.75 13.79
CA PRO A 26 8.47 7.43 14.38
C PRO A 26 7.75 6.40 13.50
N LYS A 27 7.50 5.22 14.06
CA LYS A 27 7.02 4.07 13.28
C LYS A 27 5.69 3.52 13.84
N LEU A 28 4.66 4.36 13.85
CA LEU A 28 3.32 3.92 14.20
C LEU A 28 2.89 2.73 13.33
N GLY A 29 3.24 2.74 12.04
CA GLY A 29 2.95 1.65 11.12
C GLY A 29 3.52 0.29 11.54
N PHE A 30 4.70 0.22 12.19
CA PHE A 30 5.25 -1.04 12.71
C PHE A 30 4.38 -1.66 13.80
N HIS A 31 3.83 -0.84 14.70
CA HIS A 31 2.93 -1.32 15.74
C HIS A 31 1.61 -1.81 15.14
N THR A 32 1.04 -1.05 14.21
CA THR A 32 -0.16 -1.44 13.46
C THR A 32 0.06 -2.75 12.73
N GLU A 33 1.17 -2.87 11.99
CA GLU A 33 1.50 -4.07 11.21
C GLU A 33 1.54 -5.32 12.09
N VAL A 34 2.26 -5.29 13.22
CA VAL A 34 2.38 -6.44 14.12
C VAL A 34 1.04 -6.79 14.75
N ALA A 35 0.27 -5.80 15.23
CA ALA A 35 -1.02 -6.03 15.85
C ALA A 35 -2.04 -6.63 14.86
N VAL A 36 -2.14 -6.05 13.66
CA VAL A 36 -3.02 -6.55 12.60
C VAL A 36 -2.64 -7.96 12.17
N ALA A 37 -1.35 -8.20 11.89
CA ALA A 37 -0.91 -9.52 11.44
C ALA A 37 -1.12 -10.60 12.51
N SER A 38 -0.93 -10.29 13.80
CA SER A 38 -1.16 -11.23 14.89
C SER A 38 -2.64 -11.64 15.00
N GLU A 39 -3.56 -10.68 14.90
CA GLU A 39 -4.99 -11.02 14.89
C GLU A 39 -5.41 -11.76 13.62
N LEU A 40 -4.89 -11.36 12.45
CA LEU A 40 -5.17 -12.05 11.18
C LEU A 40 -4.63 -13.48 11.18
N GLU A 41 -3.46 -13.75 11.80
CA GLU A 41 -2.96 -15.12 11.98
C GLU A 41 -3.94 -15.95 12.82
N ALA A 42 -4.40 -15.42 13.94
CA ALA A 42 -5.36 -16.09 14.81
C ALA A 42 -6.70 -16.39 14.12
N LEU A 43 -7.11 -15.54 13.18
CA LEU A 43 -8.32 -15.70 12.35
C LEU A 43 -8.10 -16.60 11.12
N GLY A 44 -6.89 -17.11 10.89
CA GLY A 44 -6.56 -17.91 9.70
C GLY A 44 -6.50 -17.12 8.40
N GLY A 45 -6.27 -15.81 8.47
CA GLY A 45 -6.14 -14.94 7.31
C GLY A 45 -4.98 -15.33 6.40
N PRO A 46 -5.04 -15.00 5.09
CA PRO A 46 -4.00 -15.32 4.11
C PRO A 46 -2.81 -14.37 4.22
N ILE A 47 -2.07 -14.44 5.31
CA ILE A 47 -0.96 -13.53 5.63
C ILE A 47 0.34 -14.31 5.90
N VAL A 48 1.46 -13.62 5.82
CA VAL A 48 2.72 -14.09 6.40
C VAL A 48 2.74 -13.67 7.87
N PRO A 49 2.75 -14.61 8.81
CA PRO A 49 2.65 -14.28 10.23
C PRO A 49 3.97 -13.78 10.81
N PRO A 50 3.95 -13.14 11.99
CA PRO A 50 5.13 -12.92 12.79
C PRO A 50 5.91 -14.22 13.05
N ALA A 51 7.22 -14.12 13.22
CA ALA A 51 8.08 -15.27 13.49
C ALA A 51 7.84 -15.77 14.92
N PRO A 52 7.49 -17.06 15.11
CA PRO A 52 7.15 -17.60 16.45
C PRO A 52 8.36 -17.68 17.39
N GLU A 53 9.57 -17.56 16.86
CA GLU A 53 10.82 -17.58 17.63
C GLU A 53 11.03 -16.28 18.44
N PHE A 54 10.29 -15.22 18.13
CA PHE A 54 10.39 -13.93 18.75
C PHE A 54 9.02 -13.42 19.23
N PRO A 55 8.97 -12.61 20.30
CA PRO A 55 7.72 -11.94 20.66
C PRO A 55 7.19 -11.10 19.50
N ALA A 56 5.89 -11.18 19.20
CA ALA A 56 5.24 -10.41 18.17
C ALA A 56 5.00 -8.96 18.64
N ILE A 57 6.09 -8.22 18.80
CA ILE A 57 6.13 -6.82 19.23
C ILE A 57 7.13 -6.04 18.39
N VAL A 58 7.08 -4.72 18.47
CA VAL A 58 8.12 -3.84 17.89
C VAL A 58 9.28 -3.73 18.89
N HIS A 59 10.44 -4.23 18.49
CA HIS A 59 11.68 -4.05 19.26
C HIS A 59 12.31 -2.71 18.87
N SER A 60 12.61 -1.86 19.85
CA SER A 60 13.16 -0.53 19.60
C SER A 60 14.47 -0.33 20.35
N GLN A 61 15.51 0.09 19.62
CA GLN A 61 16.82 0.43 20.18
C GLN A 61 17.53 1.48 19.32
N ASP A 62 18.09 2.49 19.93
CA ASP A 62 18.91 3.54 19.30
C ASP A 62 18.22 4.22 18.08
N GLY A 63 16.89 4.40 18.15
CA GLY A 63 16.08 4.98 17.06
C GLY A 63 15.74 4.03 15.93
N PHE A 64 16.18 2.77 16.00
CA PHE A 64 15.74 1.70 15.11
C PHE A 64 14.53 0.98 15.68
N HIS A 65 13.67 0.52 14.79
CA HIS A 65 12.54 -0.36 15.08
C HIS A 65 12.70 -1.65 14.27
N VAL A 66 12.51 -2.79 14.93
CA VAL A 66 12.70 -4.11 14.33
C VAL A 66 11.48 -4.97 14.64
N THR A 67 10.97 -5.64 13.60
CA THR A 67 9.95 -6.69 13.71
C THR A 67 10.44 -7.96 13.04
N PHE A 68 9.95 -9.11 13.49
CA PHE A 68 10.40 -10.41 13.01
C PHE A 68 9.24 -11.17 12.37
N TRP A 69 9.50 -11.71 11.16
CA TRP A 69 8.50 -12.36 10.31
C TRP A 69 9.00 -13.73 9.88
N ARG A 70 8.10 -14.67 9.59
CA ARG A 70 8.49 -15.93 8.98
C ARG A 70 9.11 -15.70 7.61
N TYR A 71 10.21 -16.39 7.35
CA TYR A 71 10.85 -16.37 6.04
C TYR A 71 10.29 -17.48 5.15
N TYR A 72 9.87 -17.10 3.97
CA TYR A 72 9.48 -18.03 2.92
C TYR A 72 10.33 -17.75 1.67
N PRO A 73 11.20 -18.69 1.23
CA PRO A 73 11.95 -18.54 0.00
C PRO A 73 10.99 -18.30 -1.17
N GLN A 74 11.27 -17.28 -1.97
CA GLN A 74 10.49 -17.02 -3.18
C GLN A 74 11.31 -17.44 -4.40
N PRO A 75 10.69 -18.12 -5.39
CA PRO A 75 11.35 -18.30 -6.69
C PRO A 75 11.57 -16.94 -7.36
N PRO A 76 12.59 -16.81 -8.23
CA PRO A 76 12.68 -15.67 -9.11
C PRO A 76 11.44 -15.63 -9.99
N ASP A 77 10.86 -14.65 -10.41
CA ASP A 77 9.75 -14.56 -11.37
C ASP A 77 8.45 -15.28 -10.91
N VAL A 78 7.96 -14.94 -9.70
CA VAL A 78 6.66 -15.44 -9.22
C VAL A 78 5.56 -14.76 -10.00
N ASP A 79 4.86 -15.50 -10.85
CA ASP A 79 3.57 -15.09 -11.41
C ASP A 79 2.44 -15.72 -10.58
N ILE A 80 1.60 -14.88 -9.98
CA ILE A 80 0.48 -15.35 -9.17
C ILE A 80 -0.78 -15.26 -10.05
N PRO A 81 -1.46 -16.40 -10.31
CA PRO A 81 -2.69 -16.41 -11.09
C PRO A 81 -3.75 -15.48 -10.50
N CYS A 82 -4.46 -14.74 -11.37
CA CYS A 82 -5.44 -13.75 -10.97
C CYS A 82 -6.55 -14.32 -10.08
N ASP A 83 -7.00 -15.56 -10.34
CA ASP A 83 -8.03 -16.25 -9.56
C ASP A 83 -7.55 -16.59 -8.15
N GLN A 84 -6.31 -17.04 -8.00
CA GLN A 84 -5.69 -17.29 -6.69
C GLN A 84 -5.54 -15.98 -5.90
N LEU A 85 -5.03 -14.92 -6.54
CA LEU A 85 -4.88 -13.62 -5.91
C LEU A 85 -6.24 -13.02 -5.50
N THR A 86 -7.27 -13.16 -6.37
CA THR A 86 -8.63 -12.77 -6.05
C THR A 86 -9.18 -13.52 -4.84
N THR A 87 -8.99 -14.84 -4.79
CA THR A 87 -9.44 -15.67 -3.68
C THR A 87 -8.74 -15.27 -2.38
N ALA A 88 -7.44 -15.06 -2.42
CA ALA A 88 -6.66 -14.62 -1.26
C ALA A 88 -7.09 -13.22 -0.77
N LEU A 89 -7.32 -12.26 -1.68
CA LEU A 89 -7.77 -10.92 -1.31
C LEU A 89 -9.16 -10.94 -0.65
N ARG A 90 -10.08 -11.76 -1.17
CA ARG A 90 -11.40 -11.96 -0.54
C ARG A 90 -11.27 -12.57 0.85
N GLY A 91 -10.40 -13.56 1.02
CA GLY A 91 -10.10 -14.16 2.32
C GLY A 91 -9.50 -13.14 3.29
N LEU A 92 -8.62 -12.26 2.80
CA LEU A 92 -8.05 -11.18 3.59
C LEU A 92 -9.13 -10.20 4.08
N HIS A 93 -9.99 -9.70 3.17
CA HIS A 93 -11.06 -8.79 3.55
C HIS A 93 -12.07 -9.43 4.53
N ALA A 94 -12.37 -10.72 4.33
CA ALA A 94 -13.23 -11.46 5.27
C ALA A 94 -12.59 -11.59 6.67
N ALA A 95 -11.28 -11.79 6.77
CA ALA A 95 -10.56 -11.81 8.02
C ALA A 95 -10.46 -10.40 8.64
N CYS A 96 -10.16 -9.37 7.85
CA CYS A 96 -10.15 -7.98 8.30
C CYS A 96 -11.50 -7.52 8.90
N ALA A 97 -12.61 -8.02 8.36
CA ALA A 97 -13.94 -7.73 8.92
C ALA A 97 -14.17 -8.31 10.33
N GLN A 98 -13.36 -9.28 10.75
CA GLN A 98 -13.43 -9.95 12.06
C GLN A 98 -12.41 -9.43 13.08
N LEU A 99 -11.55 -8.48 12.69
CA LEU A 99 -10.61 -7.84 13.62
C LEU A 99 -11.33 -7.22 14.81
N SER A 100 -10.70 -7.25 15.97
CA SER A 100 -11.28 -6.76 17.22
C SER A 100 -11.70 -5.28 17.09
N ALA A 101 -12.73 -4.88 17.83
CA ALA A 101 -13.19 -3.50 17.87
C ALA A 101 -12.10 -2.57 18.41
N GLU A 102 -11.30 -3.04 19.35
CA GLU A 102 -10.19 -2.30 19.94
C GLU A 102 -9.14 -1.94 18.87
N LEU A 103 -8.71 -2.93 18.07
CA LEU A 103 -7.75 -2.71 17.01
C LEU A 103 -8.33 -1.77 15.92
N ARG A 104 -9.58 -1.99 15.52
CA ARG A 104 -10.25 -1.18 14.49
C ARG A 104 -10.35 0.30 14.85
N VAL A 105 -10.62 0.63 16.10
CA VAL A 105 -10.68 2.03 16.58
C VAL A 105 -9.32 2.73 16.48
N GLY A 106 -8.22 1.98 16.60
CA GLY A 106 -6.85 2.51 16.49
C GLY A 106 -6.35 2.68 15.06
N LEU A 107 -7.06 2.16 14.05
CA LEU A 107 -6.61 2.26 12.66
C LEU A 107 -6.87 3.65 12.06
N PRO A 108 -5.92 4.18 11.27
CA PRO A 108 -6.11 5.43 10.56
C PRO A 108 -7.17 5.30 9.47
N SER A 109 -7.67 6.42 8.99
CA SER A 109 -8.43 6.48 7.74
C SER A 109 -7.49 6.46 6.54
N TYR A 110 -7.88 5.84 5.42
CA TYR A 110 -7.14 5.94 4.14
C TYR A 110 -6.96 7.40 3.68
N LEU A 111 -7.82 8.31 4.14
CA LEU A 111 -7.69 9.74 3.86
C LEU A 111 -6.45 10.36 4.53
N GLU A 112 -5.97 9.81 5.65
CA GLU A 112 -4.75 10.29 6.30
C GLU A 112 -3.50 10.00 5.45
N GLU A 113 -3.46 8.85 4.78
CA GLU A 113 -2.42 8.57 3.79
C GLU A 113 -2.47 9.57 2.63
N LEU A 114 -3.65 9.88 2.13
CA LEU A 114 -3.83 10.87 1.07
C LEU A 114 -3.43 12.28 1.52
N GLN A 115 -3.66 12.65 2.79
CA GLN A 115 -3.16 13.91 3.35
C GLN A 115 -1.63 13.96 3.30
N SER A 116 -0.95 12.86 3.68
CA SER A 116 0.51 12.77 3.60
C SER A 116 1.03 12.90 2.16
N VAL A 117 0.30 12.34 1.18
CA VAL A 117 0.60 12.54 -0.25
C VAL A 117 0.44 14.00 -0.66
N SER A 118 -0.62 14.67 -0.18
CA SER A 118 -0.87 16.09 -0.41
C SER A 118 0.28 16.96 0.11
N GLU A 119 0.75 16.69 1.32
CA GLU A 119 1.89 17.38 1.93
C GLU A 119 3.18 17.16 1.13
N LEU A 120 3.46 15.91 0.74
CA LEU A 120 4.61 15.58 -0.08
C LEU A 120 4.60 16.31 -1.43
N LEU A 121 3.47 16.36 -2.12
CA LEU A 121 3.33 17.06 -3.41
C LEU A 121 3.61 18.55 -3.29
N ARG A 122 3.34 19.15 -2.15
CA ARG A 122 3.56 20.58 -1.86
C ARG A 122 4.97 20.89 -1.36
N ASP A 123 5.71 19.87 -0.94
CA ASP A 123 7.12 20.02 -0.54
C ASP A 123 8.05 19.98 -1.76
N ALA A 124 8.38 21.16 -2.29
CA ALA A 124 9.27 21.29 -3.43
C ALA A 124 10.70 20.81 -3.14
N THR A 125 11.11 20.76 -1.88
CA THR A 125 12.48 20.34 -1.51
C THR A 125 12.60 18.83 -1.62
N ARG A 126 11.61 18.09 -1.15
CA ARG A 126 11.54 16.63 -1.26
C ARG A 126 11.34 16.16 -2.70
N LEU A 127 10.67 16.94 -3.53
CA LEU A 127 10.42 16.66 -4.94
C LEU A 127 11.34 17.47 -5.88
N SER A 128 12.53 17.84 -5.44
CA SER A 128 13.47 18.69 -6.19
C SER A 128 13.90 18.10 -7.54
N ALA A 129 13.87 16.79 -7.71
CA ALA A 129 14.16 16.10 -8.96
C ALA A 129 12.99 16.10 -9.96
N LEU A 130 11.76 16.38 -9.51
CA LEU A 130 10.58 16.48 -10.37
C LEU A 130 10.47 17.87 -10.98
N PRO A 131 10.36 18.00 -12.33
CA PRO A 131 10.16 19.31 -12.97
C PRO A 131 8.93 20.03 -12.40
N GLU A 132 9.06 21.32 -12.12
CA GLU A 132 8.00 22.12 -11.48
C GLU A 132 6.67 22.08 -12.25
N ARG A 133 6.70 22.05 -13.58
CA ARG A 133 5.49 21.88 -14.41
C ARG A 133 4.77 20.57 -14.09
N ASP A 134 5.52 19.50 -13.88
CA ASP A 134 4.97 18.17 -13.62
C ASP A 134 4.47 18.06 -12.19
N ARG A 135 5.16 18.67 -11.24
CA ARG A 135 4.70 18.80 -9.85
C ARG A 135 3.36 19.53 -9.76
N ARG A 136 3.21 20.65 -10.47
CA ARG A 136 1.92 21.38 -10.56
C ARG A 136 0.81 20.55 -11.19
N LEU A 137 1.13 19.73 -12.19
CA LEU A 137 0.17 18.79 -12.75
C LEU A 137 -0.31 17.79 -11.68
N LEU A 138 0.63 17.16 -10.95
CA LEU A 138 0.27 16.18 -9.91
C LEU A 138 -0.59 16.81 -8.81
N ILE A 139 -0.26 18.03 -8.36
CA ILE A 139 -1.07 18.76 -7.37
C ILE A 139 -2.49 18.97 -7.90
N ARG A 140 -2.65 19.50 -9.11
CA ARG A 140 -3.97 19.78 -9.71
C ARG A 140 -4.80 18.49 -9.85
N VAL A 141 -4.18 17.43 -10.35
CA VAL A 141 -4.86 16.11 -10.51
C VAL A 141 -5.25 15.57 -9.14
N PHE A 142 -4.35 15.62 -8.17
CA PHE A 142 -4.63 15.21 -6.80
C PHE A 142 -5.82 15.97 -6.21
N ASP A 143 -5.80 17.31 -6.26
CA ASP A 143 -6.85 18.14 -5.69
C ASP A 143 -8.22 17.87 -6.33
N GLN A 144 -8.27 17.64 -7.64
CA GLN A 144 -9.49 17.26 -8.35
C GLN A 144 -10.01 15.90 -7.87
N LEU A 145 -9.15 14.88 -7.80
CA LEU A 145 -9.52 13.53 -7.37
C LEU A 145 -9.88 13.48 -5.89
N TRP A 146 -9.19 14.25 -5.06
CA TRP A 146 -9.48 14.40 -3.64
C TRP A 146 -10.91 14.90 -3.40
N GLN A 147 -11.33 15.93 -4.12
CA GLN A 147 -12.70 16.45 -4.04
C GLN A 147 -13.73 15.39 -4.45
N GLN A 148 -13.43 14.61 -5.50
CA GLN A 148 -14.32 13.53 -5.95
C GLN A 148 -14.44 12.41 -4.92
N VAL A 149 -13.33 11.99 -4.30
CA VAL A 149 -13.34 10.98 -3.22
C VAL A 149 -14.20 11.45 -2.05
N GLN A 150 -14.02 12.70 -1.61
CA GLN A 150 -14.81 13.23 -0.50
C GLN A 150 -16.31 13.29 -0.79
N ALA A 151 -16.68 13.49 -2.06
CA ALA A 151 -18.08 13.52 -2.48
C ALA A 151 -18.70 12.13 -2.69
N SER A 152 -17.88 11.11 -3.02
CA SER A 152 -18.35 9.81 -3.50
C SER A 152 -18.31 8.68 -2.46
N SER A 153 -17.64 8.87 -1.33
CA SER A 153 -17.39 7.78 -0.37
C SER A 153 -18.14 7.98 0.95
N PRO A 154 -19.37 7.46 1.07
CA PRO A 154 -20.05 7.42 2.36
C PRO A 154 -19.26 6.55 3.33
N SER A 155 -18.94 7.08 4.51
CA SER A 155 -18.21 6.34 5.57
C SER A 155 -18.90 5.04 6.01
N SER A 156 -20.20 4.87 5.73
CA SER A 156 -20.97 3.67 6.04
C SER A 156 -20.55 2.43 5.23
N THR A 157 -19.82 2.60 4.14
CA THR A 157 -19.31 1.48 3.30
C THR A 157 -17.84 1.17 3.58
N HIS A 158 -17.18 1.90 4.49
CA HIS A 158 -15.78 1.70 4.81
C HIS A 158 -15.59 0.44 5.65
N ALA A 159 -14.55 -0.33 5.32
CA ALA A 159 -14.10 -1.53 5.99
C ALA A 159 -12.64 -1.40 6.43
N VAL A 160 -12.14 -2.35 7.21
CA VAL A 160 -10.69 -2.49 7.38
C VAL A 160 -10.13 -3.09 6.09
N ILE A 161 -9.16 -2.41 5.52
CA ILE A 161 -8.48 -2.77 4.28
C ILE A 161 -6.96 -2.81 4.51
N HIS A 162 -6.24 -3.52 3.64
CA HIS A 162 -4.78 -3.61 3.70
C HIS A 162 -4.10 -2.25 3.44
N GLY A 163 -4.69 -1.43 2.55
CA GLY A 163 -4.22 -0.10 2.17
C GLY A 163 -3.19 -0.11 1.03
N SER A 164 -2.45 -1.21 0.81
CA SER A 164 -1.48 -1.31 -0.29
C SER A 164 -1.20 -2.76 -0.73
N PRO A 165 -2.22 -3.57 -1.13
CA PRO A 165 -2.06 -4.99 -1.44
C PRO A 165 -1.49 -5.24 -2.85
N HIS A 166 -0.53 -4.44 -3.31
CA HIS A 166 0.07 -4.61 -4.64
C HIS A 166 0.89 -5.91 -4.72
N PRO A 167 1.20 -6.45 -5.93
CA PRO A 167 1.86 -7.74 -6.12
C PRO A 167 3.19 -7.90 -5.37
N TYR A 168 3.95 -6.83 -5.16
CA TYR A 168 5.20 -6.89 -4.36
C TYR A 168 4.95 -7.07 -2.85
N ASN A 169 3.72 -6.96 -2.37
CA ASN A 169 3.30 -7.25 -1.01
C ASN A 169 2.56 -8.60 -0.91
N VAL A 170 2.80 -9.50 -1.87
CA VAL A 170 2.26 -10.85 -1.89
C VAL A 170 3.38 -11.84 -2.08
N LEU A 171 3.47 -12.84 -1.21
CA LEU A 171 4.37 -13.98 -1.33
C LEU A 171 3.58 -15.24 -1.69
N LEU A 172 4.21 -16.17 -2.41
CA LEU A 172 3.64 -17.49 -2.65
C LEU A 172 4.17 -18.45 -1.56
N VAL A 173 3.27 -18.93 -0.72
CA VAL A 173 3.59 -19.87 0.37
C VAL A 173 2.79 -21.14 0.16
N ASP A 174 3.49 -22.26 -0.03
CA ASP A 174 2.87 -23.57 -0.32
C ASP A 174 1.86 -23.50 -1.48
N GLY A 175 2.20 -22.74 -2.52
CA GLY A 175 1.35 -22.53 -3.69
C GLY A 175 0.17 -21.59 -3.50
N MET A 176 0.06 -20.92 -2.35
CA MET A 176 -1.04 -19.99 -2.03
C MET A 176 -0.52 -18.57 -1.78
N PRO A 177 -1.20 -17.53 -2.31
CA PRO A 177 -0.83 -16.14 -2.05
C PRO A 177 -1.02 -15.78 -0.57
N ARG A 178 -0.02 -15.11 0.02
CA ARG A 178 -0.01 -14.57 1.37
C ARG A 178 0.41 -13.11 1.36
N PHE A 179 -0.35 -12.26 2.02
CA PHE A 179 -0.06 -10.84 2.10
C PHE A 179 0.98 -10.52 3.18
N ILE A 180 1.78 -9.47 2.92
CA ILE A 180 2.78 -8.89 3.84
C ILE A 180 2.62 -7.38 3.86
N ASP A 181 3.29 -6.72 4.80
CA ASP A 181 3.42 -5.25 4.86
C ASP A 181 2.10 -4.54 5.20
N PHE A 182 1.59 -4.81 6.40
CA PHE A 182 0.35 -4.24 6.94
C PHE A 182 0.54 -2.85 7.57
N GLU A 183 1.66 -2.16 7.31
CA GLU A 183 1.93 -0.81 7.84
C GLU A 183 0.87 0.23 7.43
N THR A 184 0.22 0.00 6.30
CA THR A 184 -0.79 0.90 5.70
C THR A 184 -2.23 0.45 5.94
N THR A 185 -2.43 -0.56 6.81
CA THR A 185 -3.78 -1.01 7.15
C THR A 185 -4.59 0.13 7.73
N CYS A 186 -5.78 0.34 7.18
CA CYS A 186 -6.59 1.50 7.48
C CYS A 186 -8.09 1.21 7.33
N ILE A 187 -8.91 2.19 7.68
CA ILE A 187 -10.35 2.19 7.41
C ILE A 187 -10.60 2.92 6.09
N GLY A 188 -11.18 2.23 5.12
CA GLY A 188 -11.45 2.81 3.80
C GLY A 188 -12.40 1.98 2.94
N PRO A 189 -12.71 2.45 1.73
CA PRO A 189 -13.49 1.70 0.77
C PRO A 189 -12.66 0.56 0.18
N ILE A 190 -13.30 -0.56 -0.13
CA ILE A 190 -12.64 -1.73 -0.73
C ILE A 190 -11.98 -1.40 -2.08
N GLU A 191 -12.52 -0.40 -2.78
CA GLU A 191 -11.99 0.12 -4.04
C GLU A 191 -10.56 0.64 -3.91
N TRP A 192 -10.16 1.11 -2.71
CA TRP A 192 -8.78 1.51 -2.44
C TRP A 192 -7.81 0.34 -2.58
N ASP A 193 -8.11 -0.82 -1.97
CA ASP A 193 -7.32 -2.03 -2.14
C ASP A 193 -7.35 -2.53 -3.59
N LEU A 194 -8.53 -2.55 -4.22
CA LEU A 194 -8.69 -2.98 -5.60
C LEU A 194 -7.95 -2.09 -6.60
N ALA A 195 -7.71 -0.84 -6.26
CA ALA A 195 -6.94 0.09 -7.09
C ALA A 195 -5.45 -0.33 -7.24
N HIS A 196 -4.93 -1.11 -6.30
CA HIS A 196 -3.58 -1.67 -6.34
C HIS A 196 -3.47 -2.96 -7.15
N MET A 197 -4.60 -3.54 -7.56
CA MET A 197 -4.68 -4.80 -8.29
C MET A 197 -4.78 -4.61 -9.80
N SER A 198 -4.46 -5.66 -10.55
CA SER A 198 -4.74 -5.68 -11.98
C SER A 198 -6.23 -5.50 -12.25
N PRO A 199 -6.63 -4.97 -13.43
CA PRO A 199 -8.04 -4.86 -13.79
C PRO A 199 -8.78 -6.21 -13.74
N ASP A 200 -8.10 -7.31 -14.08
CA ASP A 200 -8.69 -8.64 -14.08
C ASP A 200 -8.94 -9.15 -12.66
N THR A 201 -7.96 -9.01 -11.76
CA THR A 201 -8.12 -9.34 -10.34
C THR A 201 -9.25 -8.52 -9.72
N ALA A 202 -9.27 -7.21 -9.96
CA ALA A 202 -10.28 -6.33 -9.38
C ALA A 202 -11.72 -6.68 -9.84
N ARG A 203 -11.90 -7.04 -11.12
CA ARG A 203 -13.23 -7.47 -11.65
C ARG A 203 -13.73 -8.77 -11.05
N ASN A 204 -12.83 -9.65 -10.66
CA ASN A 204 -13.18 -10.97 -10.13
C ASN A 204 -13.41 -10.95 -8.59
N VAL A 205 -13.09 -9.87 -7.90
CA VAL A 205 -13.48 -9.70 -6.50
C VAL A 205 -14.99 -9.44 -6.45
N ALA A 206 -15.75 -10.39 -5.92
CA ALA A 206 -17.20 -10.28 -5.87
C ALA A 206 -17.67 -9.22 -4.86
N GLY A 207 -18.74 -8.53 -5.19
CA GLY A 207 -19.39 -7.49 -4.39
C GLY A 207 -19.90 -6.37 -5.29
N GLU A 208 -20.69 -5.47 -4.74
CA GLU A 208 -21.03 -4.22 -5.42
C GLU A 208 -19.80 -3.29 -5.32
N ILE A 209 -19.08 -3.18 -6.43
CA ILE A 209 -17.93 -2.28 -6.57
C ILE A 209 -18.43 -1.02 -7.28
N ASP A 210 -18.20 0.12 -6.68
CA ASP A 210 -18.39 1.39 -7.36
C ASP A 210 -17.27 1.60 -8.38
N ALA A 211 -17.59 1.37 -9.66
CA ALA A 211 -16.63 1.49 -10.75
C ALA A 211 -16.07 2.92 -10.89
N HIS A 212 -16.86 3.95 -10.53
CA HIS A 212 -16.42 5.33 -10.56
C HIS A 212 -15.41 5.60 -9.44
N LEU A 213 -15.74 5.20 -8.21
CA LEU A 213 -14.83 5.31 -7.06
C LEU A 213 -13.54 4.51 -7.29
N LEU A 214 -13.64 3.28 -7.83
CA LEU A 214 -12.47 2.47 -8.19
C LEU A 214 -11.55 3.20 -9.18
N GLN A 215 -12.11 3.89 -10.19
CA GLN A 215 -11.28 4.66 -11.12
C GLN A 215 -10.60 5.85 -10.44
N ILE A 216 -11.31 6.57 -9.57
CA ILE A 216 -10.72 7.65 -8.76
C ILE A 216 -9.58 7.11 -7.88
N CYS A 217 -9.80 6.01 -7.18
CA CYS A 217 -8.79 5.36 -6.36
C CYS A 217 -7.56 4.95 -7.17
N ARG A 218 -7.74 4.39 -8.37
CA ARG A 218 -6.63 4.04 -9.28
C ARG A 218 -5.78 5.24 -9.66
N ASP A 219 -6.42 6.34 -9.97
CA ASP A 219 -5.68 7.55 -10.36
C ASP A 219 -4.99 8.19 -9.15
N LEU A 220 -5.60 8.16 -7.96
CA LEU A 220 -4.95 8.56 -6.71
C LEU A 220 -3.75 7.67 -6.35
N VAL A 221 -3.86 6.36 -6.50
CA VAL A 221 -2.73 5.42 -6.31
C VAL A 221 -1.59 5.75 -7.28
N ARG A 222 -1.89 6.13 -8.54
CA ARG A 222 -0.86 6.56 -9.49
C ARG A 222 -0.19 7.87 -9.07
N VAL A 223 -0.97 8.84 -8.60
CA VAL A 223 -0.42 10.11 -8.08
C VAL A 223 0.47 9.85 -6.87
N LYS A 224 -0.01 9.03 -5.89
CA LYS A 224 0.74 8.60 -4.72
C LYS A 224 2.06 7.96 -5.13
N THR A 225 2.01 6.95 -6.00
CA THR A 225 3.21 6.22 -6.44
C THR A 225 4.19 7.14 -7.16
N ALA A 226 3.72 8.00 -8.06
CA ALA A 226 4.57 8.98 -8.71
C ALA A 226 5.26 9.90 -7.69
N ALA A 227 4.52 10.46 -6.72
CA ALA A 227 5.06 11.36 -5.72
C ALA A 227 6.15 10.69 -4.87
N TRP A 228 5.87 9.49 -4.32
CA TRP A 228 6.83 8.73 -3.51
C TRP A 228 8.07 8.31 -4.30
N CYS A 229 7.90 7.82 -5.53
CA CYS A 229 9.03 7.44 -6.37
C CYS A 229 9.89 8.65 -6.77
N TRP A 230 9.30 9.82 -7.01
CA TRP A 230 10.07 11.04 -7.28
C TRP A 230 10.80 11.56 -6.04
N ALA A 231 10.25 11.40 -4.84
CA ALA A 231 10.92 11.79 -3.60
C ALA A 231 12.21 10.98 -3.34
N ASP A 232 12.24 9.71 -3.76
CA ASP A 232 13.37 8.79 -3.60
C ASP A 232 13.97 8.35 -4.95
N VAL A 233 13.87 9.18 -5.99
CA VAL A 233 14.20 8.87 -7.40
C VAL A 233 15.65 8.40 -7.62
N HIS A 234 16.53 8.59 -6.67
CA HIS A 234 17.93 8.16 -6.72
C HIS A 234 18.13 6.70 -6.26
N ARG A 235 17.08 6.03 -5.80
CA ARG A 235 17.14 4.65 -5.28
C ARG A 235 16.64 3.67 -6.35
N GLY A 236 17.52 2.77 -6.79
CA GLY A 236 17.18 1.63 -7.65
C GLY A 236 16.40 2.02 -8.92
N ASP A 237 15.30 1.34 -9.16
CA ASP A 237 14.42 1.48 -10.32
C ASP A 237 13.25 2.46 -10.11
N LEU A 238 13.23 3.18 -8.98
CA LEU A 238 12.13 4.11 -8.64
C LEU A 238 11.93 5.19 -9.71
N ARG A 239 12.99 5.61 -10.41
CA ARG A 239 12.87 6.55 -11.53
C ARG A 239 11.96 6.01 -12.64
N TYR A 240 12.11 4.74 -13.00
CA TYR A 240 11.27 4.12 -14.03
C TYR A 240 9.79 4.14 -13.62
N HIS A 241 9.49 3.73 -12.39
CA HIS A 241 8.12 3.76 -11.88
C HIS A 241 7.57 5.18 -11.81
N ALA A 242 8.36 6.15 -11.34
CA ALA A 242 7.97 7.55 -11.30
C ALA A 242 7.57 8.09 -12.68
N GLU A 243 8.39 7.82 -13.70
CA GLU A 243 8.15 8.25 -15.08
C GLU A 243 6.95 7.57 -15.71
N VAL A 244 6.75 6.26 -15.50
CA VAL A 244 5.60 5.51 -16.01
C VAL A 244 4.28 6.06 -15.46
N HIS A 245 4.18 6.26 -14.14
CA HIS A 245 2.96 6.80 -13.53
C HIS A 245 2.70 8.24 -13.96
N LEU A 246 3.73 9.09 -14.01
CA LEU A 246 3.62 10.47 -14.47
C LEU A 246 3.17 10.54 -15.93
N ALA A 247 3.73 9.71 -16.81
CA ALA A 247 3.36 9.68 -18.24
C ALA A 247 1.88 9.28 -18.40
N HIS A 248 1.40 8.30 -17.64
CA HIS A 248 -0.02 7.91 -17.63
C HIS A 248 -0.91 9.09 -17.24
N LEU A 249 -0.60 9.77 -16.13
CA LEU A 249 -1.37 10.92 -15.62
C LEU A 249 -1.36 12.07 -16.60
N LYS A 250 -0.22 12.35 -17.25
CA LYS A 250 -0.14 13.34 -18.34
C LYS A 250 -1.10 13.01 -19.48
N LYS A 251 -1.12 11.75 -19.93
CA LYS A 251 -2.02 11.31 -21.01
C LYS A 251 -3.49 11.43 -20.61
N THR A 252 -3.85 11.03 -19.39
CA THR A 252 -5.23 11.00 -18.92
C THR A 252 -5.78 12.41 -18.64
N PHE A 253 -4.96 13.31 -18.10
CA PHE A 253 -5.40 14.64 -17.64
C PHE A 253 -4.86 15.80 -18.49
N ALA A 254 -4.24 15.54 -19.66
CA ALA A 254 -3.71 16.59 -20.55
C ALA A 254 -4.81 17.50 -21.12
N GLY A 255 -6.03 17.02 -21.25
CA GLY A 255 -7.16 17.78 -21.86
C GLY A 255 -7.94 18.67 -20.89
N ALA A 256 -7.75 18.53 -19.58
CA ALA A 256 -8.55 19.26 -18.58
C ALA A 256 -8.10 20.70 -18.31
N GLY A 257 -7.06 21.19 -19.01
CA GLY A 257 -6.45 22.51 -18.79
C GLY A 257 -6.68 23.56 -19.88
N SER A 258 -7.40 23.25 -20.98
CA SER A 258 -7.58 24.19 -22.11
C SER A 258 -8.97 24.83 -22.21
N GLY A 259 -9.82 24.69 -21.19
CA GLY A 259 -11.17 25.24 -21.18
C GLY A 259 -11.38 26.31 -20.12
N GLY A 260 -10.64 27.42 -20.18
CA GLY A 260 -10.80 28.51 -19.21
C GLY A 260 -9.99 29.75 -19.54
N SER A 261 -10.25 30.34 -20.70
CA SER A 261 -9.97 31.76 -20.94
C SER A 261 -10.62 32.20 -22.27
N GLU A 262 -11.85 32.56 -22.22
CA GLU A 262 -12.46 33.60 -23.05
C GLU A 262 -13.29 34.51 -22.16
#